data_9abba293510223ab9c1ac5b44b480928
#
_entry.id   9abba293510223ab9c1ac5b44b480928
#
_cell.length_a   1.000
_cell.length_b   1.000
_cell.length_c   1.000
_cell.angle_alpha   90.00
_cell.angle_beta   90.00
_cell.angle_gamma   90.00
#
_symmetry.space_group_name_H-M   'P 1'
#
loop_
_entity.id
_entity.type
_entity.pdbx_description
1 polymer ?
#
loop_
_entity_poly.entity_id
_entity_poly.type
_entity_poly.pdbx_seq_one_letter_code
_entity_poly.pdbx_strand_id
1 'polypeptide(L)'
;MPKRTPRTRTPATSPERATVHPRIWILLIVLGIFLRIALALVSIGTNDAAAWLRFGDEINQHGLLETYRIDPDFNHPPLPAYWAALCAKVAVGSEPPIHDSLFTILFKLAPILGDCLAIYLLFLIWRSKRDKTTALFVAAMFALSLDAIVVTGYHCNTDPLLIALCLLSLYLLQERSRAFLAGLALAAAINIKLVPVLLIPAMLLQMRSSRKAGPFLVGIAVGVVPFIPALLHARNELLTNVLRYNSMVDRWGVNYFLLFGEDTWNPANPGERLTTAYYSKARYLILGLILLWAVVARLKPRWSLYEMALVTFAIFLLLAPGFGVQYTVLAGLPLFAIRPRWAIAFSLVAGLFVSAAYFMYWKGAFPLYSHWGVLFPEPVGTLGLITWLMLIVLALAVVIRPVSLAGAAAARHNPAGR
;
A
#
# COMPACT_ATOMS: atom_id res chain seq x y z
N MET A 1 -41.79 59.47 -27.62
CA MET A 1 -40.88 58.72 -26.75
C MET A 1 -40.27 57.59 -27.57
N PRO A 2 -38.96 57.57 -27.85
CA PRO A 2 -38.35 56.51 -28.65
C PRO A 2 -38.12 55.25 -27.77
N LYS A 3 -38.52 54.08 -28.28
CA LYS A 3 -38.36 52.76 -27.66
C LYS A 3 -36.87 52.41 -27.67
N ARG A 4 -36.28 52.20 -26.46
CA ARG A 4 -34.90 51.68 -26.31
C ARG A 4 -34.91 50.19 -26.67
N THR A 5 -34.15 49.81 -27.69
CA THR A 5 -33.83 48.43 -28.04
C THR A 5 -32.97 47.79 -26.95
N PRO A 6 -33.21 46.53 -26.54
CA PRO A 6 -32.37 45.84 -25.56
C PRO A 6 -31.00 45.51 -26.15
N ARG A 7 -29.92 45.97 -25.49
CA ARG A 7 -28.56 45.57 -25.78
C ARG A 7 -28.41 44.07 -25.50
N THR A 8 -28.23 43.26 -26.51
CA THR A 8 -27.78 41.87 -26.40
C THR A 8 -26.40 41.88 -25.75
N ARG A 9 -26.32 41.37 -24.48
CA ARG A 9 -25.02 41.07 -23.85
C ARG A 9 -24.40 39.89 -24.58
N THR A 10 -23.32 40.12 -25.28
CA THR A 10 -22.40 39.05 -25.74
C THR A 10 -21.97 38.22 -24.54
N PRO A 11 -22.10 36.87 -24.56
CA PRO A 11 -21.62 36.04 -23.48
C PRO A 11 -20.11 36.25 -23.36
N ALA A 12 -19.65 36.59 -22.14
CA ALA A 12 -18.21 36.64 -21.85
C ALA A 12 -17.61 35.25 -22.13
N THR A 13 -16.74 35.17 -23.09
CA THR A 13 -15.92 33.99 -23.38
C THR A 13 -15.17 33.64 -22.11
N SER A 14 -15.53 32.54 -21.45
CA SER A 14 -14.77 32.02 -20.34
C SER A 14 -13.32 31.79 -20.82
N PRO A 15 -12.29 32.21 -20.07
CA PRO A 15 -10.91 32.02 -20.46
C PRO A 15 -10.68 30.53 -20.71
N GLU A 16 -10.24 30.20 -21.93
CA GLU A 16 -9.80 28.85 -22.28
C GLU A 16 -8.76 28.41 -21.25
N ARG A 17 -9.11 27.45 -20.41
CA ARG A 17 -8.13 26.85 -19.50
C ARG A 17 -7.08 26.18 -20.36
N ALA A 18 -5.86 26.69 -20.33
CA ALA A 18 -4.72 26.09 -20.97
C ALA A 18 -4.64 24.61 -20.57
N THR A 19 -5.05 23.72 -21.46
CA THR A 19 -5.03 22.28 -21.23
C THR A 19 -3.61 21.80 -21.44
N VAL A 20 -2.97 21.32 -20.35
CA VAL A 20 -1.63 20.71 -20.44
C VAL A 20 -1.69 19.55 -21.43
N HIS A 21 -0.76 19.53 -22.38
CA HIS A 21 -0.75 18.54 -23.45
C HIS A 21 -0.55 17.12 -22.89
N PRO A 22 -1.34 16.10 -23.31
CA PRO A 22 -1.28 14.73 -22.78
C PRO A 22 0.12 14.08 -22.78
N ARG A 23 1.00 14.48 -23.71
CA ARG A 23 2.39 13.99 -23.79
C ARG A 23 3.20 14.33 -22.55
N ILE A 24 2.94 15.47 -21.91
CA ILE A 24 3.66 15.86 -20.69
C ILE A 24 3.37 14.85 -19.55
N TRP A 25 2.12 14.44 -19.38
CA TRP A 25 1.76 13.46 -18.38
C TRP A 25 2.41 12.09 -18.63
N ILE A 26 2.51 11.67 -19.90
CA ILE A 26 3.21 10.43 -20.27
C ILE A 26 4.71 10.53 -19.93
N LEU A 27 5.35 11.66 -20.25
CA LEU A 27 6.76 11.90 -19.90
C LEU A 27 6.98 11.86 -18.38
N LEU A 28 6.05 12.42 -17.59
CA LEU A 28 6.12 12.37 -16.12
C LEU A 28 5.92 10.96 -15.57
N ILE A 29 5.07 10.14 -16.20
CA ILE A 29 4.94 8.71 -15.85
C ILE A 29 6.27 7.99 -16.12
N VAL A 30 6.85 8.18 -17.29
CA VAL A 30 8.15 7.57 -17.64
C VAL A 30 9.25 8.04 -16.68
N LEU A 31 9.29 9.31 -16.33
CA LEU A 31 10.24 9.85 -15.34
C LEU A 31 10.04 9.18 -13.97
N GLY A 32 8.80 9.02 -13.49
CA GLY A 32 8.53 8.38 -12.21
C GLY A 32 8.96 6.91 -12.17
N ILE A 33 8.77 6.16 -13.26
CA ILE A 33 9.26 4.78 -13.39
C ILE A 33 10.80 4.76 -13.44
N PHE A 34 11.40 5.66 -14.21
CA PHE A 34 12.85 5.80 -14.30
C PHE A 34 13.49 6.10 -12.93
N LEU A 35 12.90 6.99 -12.13
CA LEU A 35 13.39 7.30 -10.77
C LEU A 35 13.40 6.07 -9.87
N ARG A 36 12.38 5.19 -9.94
CA ARG A 36 12.35 3.92 -9.19
C ARG A 36 13.48 2.99 -9.61
N ILE A 37 13.66 2.83 -10.91
CA ILE A 37 14.73 1.98 -11.46
C ILE A 37 16.10 2.55 -11.08
N ALA A 38 16.32 3.86 -11.28
CA ALA A 38 17.57 4.51 -10.92
C ALA A 38 17.91 4.33 -9.44
N LEU A 39 16.91 4.54 -8.55
CA LEU A 39 17.11 4.35 -7.11
C LEU A 39 17.37 2.88 -6.76
N ALA A 40 16.72 1.94 -7.43
CA ALA A 40 16.96 0.51 -7.25
C ALA A 40 18.38 0.09 -7.65
N LEU A 41 18.91 0.70 -8.73
CA LEU A 41 20.26 0.41 -9.22
C LEU A 41 21.38 0.96 -8.32
N VAL A 42 21.12 2.06 -7.58
CA VAL A 42 22.13 2.72 -6.73
C VAL A 42 22.00 2.34 -5.25
N SER A 43 21.06 1.47 -4.89
CA SER A 43 20.80 1.11 -3.49
C SER A 43 20.63 -0.39 -3.26
N ILE A 44 21.23 -0.88 -2.19
CA ILE A 44 20.89 -2.18 -1.59
C ILE A 44 19.51 -2.05 -0.90
N GLY A 45 19.32 -0.99 -0.13
CA GLY A 45 18.07 -0.73 0.58
C GLY A 45 18.24 -0.69 2.09
N THR A 46 17.38 -1.41 2.80
CA THR A 46 17.42 -1.53 4.26
C THR A 46 17.89 -2.93 4.68
N ASN A 47 17.95 -3.19 5.99
CA ASN A 47 18.22 -4.53 6.52
C ASN A 47 17.20 -5.60 6.05
N ASP A 48 16.02 -5.21 5.55
CA ASP A 48 15.11 -6.14 4.87
C ASP A 48 15.78 -6.82 3.66
N ALA A 49 16.68 -6.10 2.95
CA ALA A 49 17.41 -6.66 1.81
C ALA A 49 18.28 -7.87 2.22
N ALA A 50 19.01 -7.73 3.33
CA ALA A 50 19.83 -8.81 3.87
C ALA A 50 18.96 -9.98 4.39
N ALA A 51 17.84 -9.68 5.03
CA ALA A 51 16.90 -10.70 5.48
C ALA A 51 16.30 -11.47 4.29
N TRP A 52 15.89 -10.79 3.23
CA TRP A 52 15.36 -11.44 2.04
C TRP A 52 16.38 -12.30 1.30
N LEU A 53 17.65 -11.85 1.24
CA LEU A 53 18.73 -12.67 0.66
C LEU A 53 18.93 -13.95 1.48
N ARG A 54 19.05 -13.82 2.82
CA ARG A 54 19.17 -14.96 3.73
C ARG A 54 18.01 -15.95 3.55
N PHE A 55 16.76 -15.47 3.56
CA PHE A 55 15.59 -16.32 3.34
C PHE A 55 15.64 -17.02 1.98
N GLY A 56 16.07 -16.30 0.92
CA GLY A 56 16.22 -16.88 -0.42
C GLY A 56 17.22 -18.01 -0.45
N ASP A 57 18.37 -17.83 0.20
CA ASP A 57 19.43 -18.84 0.29
C ASP A 57 19.00 -20.06 1.11
N GLU A 58 18.36 -19.84 2.26
CA GLU A 58 17.84 -20.93 3.11
C GLU A 58 16.77 -21.76 2.37
N ILE A 59 15.88 -21.10 1.62
CA ILE A 59 14.86 -21.80 0.82
C ILE A 59 15.51 -22.62 -0.30
N ASN A 60 16.58 -22.11 -0.93
CA ASN A 60 17.31 -22.85 -1.94
C ASN A 60 18.07 -24.05 -1.37
N GLN A 61 18.55 -23.97 -0.13
CA GLN A 61 19.31 -25.04 0.54
C GLN A 61 18.40 -26.09 1.19
N HIS A 62 17.34 -25.66 1.86
CA HIS A 62 16.55 -26.51 2.75
C HIS A 62 15.07 -26.64 2.30
N GLY A 63 14.62 -25.80 1.38
CA GLY A 63 13.22 -25.70 0.97
C GLY A 63 12.37 -24.87 1.93
N LEU A 64 11.24 -24.35 1.42
CA LEU A 64 10.37 -23.41 2.14
C LEU A 64 9.86 -23.94 3.49
N LEU A 65 9.49 -25.22 3.54
CA LEU A 65 8.90 -25.80 4.75
C LEU A 65 9.91 -25.90 5.89
N GLU A 66 11.17 -26.21 5.56
CA GLU A 66 12.23 -26.28 6.54
C GLU A 66 12.67 -24.88 6.97
N THR A 67 12.70 -23.90 6.06
CA THR A 67 12.97 -22.50 6.42
C THR A 67 12.00 -21.99 7.48
N TYR A 68 10.69 -22.31 7.40
CA TYR A 68 9.75 -21.95 8.48
C TYR A 68 10.12 -22.54 9.85
N ARG A 69 10.81 -23.70 9.89
CA ARG A 69 11.20 -24.37 11.14
C ARG A 69 12.49 -23.85 11.71
N ILE A 70 13.48 -23.57 10.85
CA ILE A 70 14.85 -23.22 11.27
C ILE A 70 15.04 -21.73 11.49
N ASP A 71 14.29 -20.87 10.76
CA ASP A 71 14.38 -19.42 10.89
C ASP A 71 13.09 -18.82 11.47
N PRO A 72 13.06 -18.48 12.78
CA PRO A 72 11.90 -17.87 13.43
C PRO A 72 11.62 -16.45 12.91
N ASP A 73 12.58 -15.76 12.29
CA ASP A 73 12.41 -14.46 11.69
C ASP A 73 11.71 -14.53 10.33
N PHE A 74 11.61 -15.74 9.74
CA PHE A 74 10.92 -15.93 8.48
C PHE A 74 9.40 -15.83 8.68
N ASN A 75 8.88 -14.63 8.55
CA ASN A 75 7.49 -14.27 8.86
C ASN A 75 6.64 -13.95 7.61
N HIS A 76 7.03 -14.47 6.47
CA HIS A 76 6.39 -14.16 5.20
C HIS A 76 5.57 -15.32 4.62
N PRO A 77 4.47 -15.01 3.90
CA PRO A 77 3.74 -15.98 3.09
C PRO A 77 4.60 -16.60 1.95
N PRO A 78 4.11 -17.67 1.29
CA PRO A 78 4.90 -18.44 0.33
C PRO A 78 5.35 -17.68 -0.93
N LEU A 79 4.55 -16.74 -1.45
CA LEU A 79 4.83 -16.11 -2.74
C LEU A 79 6.12 -15.28 -2.76
N PRO A 80 6.34 -14.32 -1.83
CA PRO A 80 7.60 -13.57 -1.78
C PRO A 80 8.79 -14.46 -1.42
N ALA A 81 8.58 -15.57 -0.68
CA ALA A 81 9.58 -16.55 -0.37
C ALA A 81 10.18 -17.19 -1.65
N TYR A 82 9.32 -17.70 -2.52
CA TYR A 82 9.75 -18.26 -3.80
C TYR A 82 10.41 -17.21 -4.72
N TRP A 83 9.93 -15.96 -4.67
CA TRP A 83 10.55 -14.87 -5.40
C TRP A 83 11.96 -14.57 -4.88
N ALA A 84 12.15 -14.52 -3.57
CA ALA A 84 13.46 -14.34 -2.94
C ALA A 84 14.41 -15.48 -3.30
N ALA A 85 13.94 -16.73 -3.22
CA ALA A 85 14.72 -17.91 -3.61
C ALA A 85 15.16 -17.87 -5.08
N LEU A 86 14.28 -17.46 -5.98
CA LEU A 86 14.62 -17.29 -7.40
C LEU A 86 15.69 -16.20 -7.59
N CYS A 87 15.52 -15.04 -6.94
CA CYS A 87 16.49 -13.94 -7.03
C CYS A 87 17.85 -14.33 -6.46
N ALA A 88 17.89 -15.01 -5.30
CA ALA A 88 19.10 -15.50 -4.68
C ALA A 88 19.81 -16.52 -5.59
N LYS A 89 19.07 -17.47 -6.17
CA LYS A 89 19.62 -18.46 -7.11
C LYS A 89 20.25 -17.82 -8.35
N VAL A 90 19.65 -16.75 -8.88
CA VAL A 90 20.21 -16.03 -10.04
C VAL A 90 21.45 -15.22 -9.64
N ALA A 91 21.50 -14.71 -8.42
CA ALA A 91 22.65 -13.95 -7.93
C ALA A 91 23.85 -14.84 -7.54
N VAL A 92 23.65 -16.15 -7.35
CA VAL A 92 24.72 -17.11 -7.04
C VAL A 92 25.82 -17.07 -8.12
N GLY A 93 27.08 -17.05 -7.67
CA GLY A 93 28.26 -16.95 -8.54
C GLY A 93 28.79 -15.53 -8.73
N SER A 94 28.14 -14.53 -8.16
CA SER A 94 28.66 -13.15 -8.05
C SER A 94 29.34 -12.96 -6.70
N GLU A 95 30.48 -12.27 -6.65
CA GLU A 95 31.19 -11.93 -5.40
C GLU A 95 30.55 -10.67 -4.75
N PRO A 96 30.54 -10.55 -3.42
CA PRO A 96 30.17 -9.30 -2.75
C PRO A 96 31.11 -8.14 -3.17
N PRO A 97 30.60 -6.88 -3.32
CA PRO A 97 29.21 -6.44 -3.11
C PRO A 97 28.27 -6.64 -4.32
N ILE A 98 28.75 -7.24 -5.41
CA ILE A 98 27.96 -7.44 -6.64
C ILE A 98 26.79 -8.40 -6.38
N HIS A 99 27.07 -9.46 -5.62
CA HIS A 99 26.05 -10.44 -5.20
C HIS A 99 24.85 -9.78 -4.54
N ASP A 100 25.07 -8.98 -3.50
CA ASP A 100 24.00 -8.30 -2.75
C ASP A 100 23.25 -7.30 -3.63
N SER A 101 24.00 -6.56 -4.47
CA SER A 101 23.43 -5.59 -5.40
C SER A 101 22.58 -6.27 -6.46
N LEU A 102 23.05 -7.37 -7.07
CA LEU A 102 22.29 -8.11 -8.08
C LEU A 102 21.02 -8.71 -7.50
N PHE A 103 21.11 -9.35 -6.32
CA PHE A 103 19.95 -9.86 -5.62
C PHE A 103 18.90 -8.76 -5.40
N THR A 104 19.31 -7.61 -4.84
CA THR A 104 18.37 -6.55 -4.49
C THR A 104 17.74 -5.90 -5.72
N ILE A 105 18.48 -5.74 -6.83
CA ILE A 105 17.94 -5.27 -8.09
C ILE A 105 16.85 -6.22 -8.61
N LEU A 106 17.15 -7.52 -8.64
CA LEU A 106 16.19 -8.55 -9.08
C LEU A 106 14.96 -8.58 -8.16
N PHE A 107 15.17 -8.54 -6.84
CA PHE A 107 14.06 -8.56 -5.89
C PHE A 107 13.13 -7.35 -6.04
N LYS A 108 13.70 -6.15 -6.27
CA LYS A 108 12.95 -4.91 -6.48
C LYS A 108 12.17 -4.85 -7.79
N LEU A 109 12.40 -5.74 -8.74
CA LEU A 109 11.58 -5.79 -9.97
C LEU A 109 10.11 -6.05 -9.66
N ALA A 110 9.81 -6.92 -8.69
CA ALA A 110 8.42 -7.23 -8.34
C ALA A 110 7.65 -6.00 -7.80
N PRO A 111 8.13 -5.23 -6.82
CA PRO A 111 7.48 -3.99 -6.39
C PRO A 111 7.44 -2.91 -7.48
N ILE A 112 8.45 -2.79 -8.35
CA ILE A 112 8.44 -1.85 -9.49
C ILE A 112 7.31 -2.22 -10.47
N LEU A 113 7.14 -3.49 -10.79
CA LEU A 113 6.03 -3.98 -11.62
C LEU A 113 4.68 -3.76 -10.93
N GLY A 114 4.62 -3.88 -9.59
CA GLY A 114 3.46 -3.50 -8.79
C GLY A 114 3.06 -2.04 -8.98
N ASP A 115 4.01 -1.12 -8.92
CA ASP A 115 3.76 0.30 -9.16
C ASP A 115 3.35 0.58 -10.61
N CYS A 116 3.94 -0.09 -11.60
CA CYS A 116 3.50 0.00 -12.99
C CYS A 116 2.04 -0.45 -13.16
N LEU A 117 1.65 -1.55 -12.49
CA LEU A 117 0.26 -2.01 -12.43
C LEU A 117 -0.65 -0.98 -11.76
N ALA A 118 -0.21 -0.38 -10.64
CA ALA A 118 -0.97 0.65 -9.94
C ALA A 118 -1.19 1.90 -10.80
N ILE A 119 -0.15 2.39 -11.50
CA ILE A 119 -0.23 3.50 -12.46
C ILE A 119 -1.28 3.20 -13.54
N TYR A 120 -1.23 2.01 -14.13
CA TYR A 120 -2.18 1.59 -15.15
C TYR A 120 -3.61 1.47 -14.62
N LEU A 121 -3.80 0.90 -13.43
CA LEU A 121 -5.12 0.79 -12.79
C LEU A 121 -5.70 2.16 -12.44
N LEU A 122 -4.92 3.08 -11.91
CA LEU A 122 -5.35 4.45 -11.67
C LEU A 122 -5.78 5.16 -12.95
N PHE A 123 -5.03 4.99 -14.05
CA PHE A 123 -5.44 5.48 -15.35
C PHE A 123 -6.80 4.91 -15.77
N LEU A 124 -7.02 3.59 -15.65
CA LEU A 124 -8.30 2.96 -16.01
C LEU A 124 -9.46 3.42 -15.13
N ILE A 125 -9.23 3.52 -13.80
CA ILE A 125 -10.24 3.98 -12.82
C ILE A 125 -10.68 5.41 -13.14
N TRP A 126 -9.72 6.31 -13.40
CA TRP A 126 -10.04 7.70 -13.69
C TRP A 126 -10.55 7.91 -15.12
N ARG A 127 -10.10 7.11 -16.07
CA ARG A 127 -10.61 7.11 -17.46
C ARG A 127 -12.10 6.70 -17.53
N SER A 128 -12.55 5.84 -16.62
CA SER A 128 -13.97 5.48 -16.54
C SER A 128 -14.86 6.57 -15.90
N LYS A 129 -14.24 7.46 -15.11
CA LYS A 129 -14.97 8.52 -14.34
C LYS A 129 -14.84 9.90 -14.97
N ARG A 130 -13.78 10.17 -15.72
CA ARG A 130 -13.38 11.48 -16.25
C ARG A 130 -12.77 11.33 -17.64
N ASP A 131 -12.27 12.43 -18.17
CA ASP A 131 -11.54 12.50 -19.44
C ASP A 131 -10.15 11.85 -19.36
N LYS A 132 -9.54 11.63 -20.54
CA LYS A 132 -8.20 11.02 -20.68
C LYS A 132 -7.10 11.86 -20.00
N THR A 133 -7.20 13.17 -20.06
CA THR A 133 -6.19 14.09 -19.50
C THR A 133 -6.17 14.00 -17.99
N THR A 134 -7.35 14.02 -17.35
CA THR A 134 -7.49 13.80 -15.88
C THR A 134 -6.94 12.42 -15.47
N ALA A 135 -7.23 11.37 -16.24
CA ALA A 135 -6.73 10.03 -15.96
C ALA A 135 -5.19 9.97 -16.05
N LEU A 136 -4.61 10.56 -17.07
CA LEU A 136 -3.15 10.66 -17.22
C LEU A 136 -2.51 11.52 -16.13
N PHE A 137 -3.15 12.63 -15.74
CA PHE A 137 -2.69 13.46 -14.61
C PHE A 137 -2.60 12.64 -13.32
N VAL A 138 -3.65 11.90 -12.95
CA VAL A 138 -3.64 11.10 -11.70
C VAL A 138 -2.58 10.01 -11.75
N ALA A 139 -2.47 9.31 -12.89
CA ALA A 139 -1.44 8.30 -13.09
C ALA A 139 -0.02 8.89 -12.98
N ALA A 140 0.22 10.09 -13.55
CA ALA A 140 1.49 10.79 -13.46
C ALA A 140 1.80 11.26 -12.03
N MET A 141 0.80 11.76 -11.29
CA MET A 141 1.01 12.18 -9.91
C MET A 141 1.34 11.01 -8.99
N PHE A 142 0.74 9.83 -9.20
CA PHE A 142 1.15 8.63 -8.48
C PHE A 142 2.54 8.15 -8.94
N ALA A 143 2.84 8.21 -10.24
CA ALA A 143 4.17 7.86 -10.73
C ALA A 143 5.28 8.71 -10.08
N LEU A 144 4.99 9.99 -9.78
CA LEU A 144 5.89 10.92 -9.09
C LEU A 144 5.68 10.97 -7.57
N SER A 145 4.87 10.09 -7.02
CA SER A 145 4.60 10.01 -5.58
C SER A 145 5.88 9.69 -4.81
N LEU A 146 6.28 10.59 -3.90
CA LEU A 146 7.57 10.50 -3.23
C LEU A 146 7.68 9.26 -2.35
N ASP A 147 6.65 8.99 -1.53
CA ASP A 147 6.58 7.79 -0.69
C ASP A 147 6.67 6.51 -1.52
N ALA A 148 5.92 6.43 -2.63
CA ALA A 148 5.95 5.26 -3.50
C ALA A 148 7.33 5.09 -4.18
N ILE A 149 7.95 6.18 -4.70
CA ILE A 149 9.29 6.11 -5.33
C ILE A 149 10.31 5.56 -4.33
N VAL A 150 10.32 6.10 -3.12
CA VAL A 150 11.33 5.74 -2.10
C VAL A 150 11.07 4.32 -1.57
N VAL A 151 9.81 3.97 -1.28
CA VAL A 151 9.49 2.61 -0.81
C VAL A 151 9.80 1.57 -1.90
N THR A 152 9.44 1.83 -3.15
CA THR A 152 9.61 0.87 -4.25
C THR A 152 11.07 0.76 -4.71
N GLY A 153 11.75 1.90 -4.88
CA GLY A 153 13.11 1.92 -5.43
C GLY A 153 14.20 1.65 -4.39
N TYR A 154 13.99 2.05 -3.13
CA TYR A 154 15.02 1.96 -2.10
C TYR A 154 14.84 0.76 -1.16
N HIS A 155 13.66 0.60 -0.54
CA HIS A 155 13.49 -0.23 0.66
C HIS A 155 13.82 -1.73 0.49
N CYS A 156 13.64 -2.31 -0.70
CA CYS A 156 13.74 -3.76 -0.95
C CYS A 156 12.62 -4.53 -0.24
N ASN A 157 11.35 -4.19 -0.55
CA ASN A 157 10.16 -4.73 0.10
C ASN A 157 9.06 -5.04 -0.92
N THR A 158 8.05 -5.80 -0.53
CA THR A 158 6.96 -6.28 -1.41
C THR A 158 5.65 -5.51 -1.28
N ASP A 159 5.56 -4.50 -0.39
CA ASP A 159 4.32 -3.75 -0.12
C ASP A 159 3.75 -3.02 -1.36
N PRO A 160 4.54 -2.44 -2.29
CA PRO A 160 4.00 -1.86 -3.51
C PRO A 160 3.27 -2.86 -4.41
N LEU A 161 3.78 -4.09 -4.54
CA LEU A 161 3.09 -5.15 -5.29
C LEU A 161 1.80 -5.59 -4.58
N LEU A 162 1.86 -5.76 -3.25
CA LEU A 162 0.71 -6.10 -2.44
C LEU A 162 -0.44 -5.10 -2.63
N ILE A 163 -0.18 -3.79 -2.48
CA ILE A 163 -1.24 -2.79 -2.57
C ILE A 163 -1.75 -2.62 -4.00
N ALA A 164 -0.91 -2.82 -5.02
CA ALA A 164 -1.33 -2.85 -6.42
C ALA A 164 -2.30 -4.01 -6.69
N LEU A 165 -2.06 -5.20 -6.14
CA LEU A 165 -2.96 -6.35 -6.23
C LEU A 165 -4.26 -6.13 -5.45
N CYS A 166 -4.22 -5.44 -4.31
CA CYS A 166 -5.43 -4.97 -3.61
C CYS A 166 -6.24 -4.03 -4.51
N LEU A 167 -5.59 -3.04 -5.15
CA LEU A 167 -6.26 -2.13 -6.07
C LEU A 167 -6.84 -2.87 -7.28
N LEU A 168 -6.13 -3.86 -7.81
CA LEU A 168 -6.63 -4.73 -8.90
C LEU A 168 -7.89 -5.47 -8.45
N SER A 169 -7.89 -6.06 -7.26
CA SER A 169 -9.05 -6.74 -6.70
C SER A 169 -10.28 -5.81 -6.59
N LEU A 170 -10.08 -4.61 -6.03
CA LEU A 170 -11.13 -3.59 -5.92
C LEU A 170 -11.64 -3.15 -7.28
N TYR A 171 -10.75 -2.93 -8.26
CA TYR A 171 -11.09 -2.56 -9.64
C TYR A 171 -11.91 -3.65 -10.33
N LEU A 172 -11.47 -4.91 -10.25
CA LEU A 172 -12.17 -6.05 -10.85
C LEU A 172 -13.56 -6.23 -10.26
N LEU A 173 -13.73 -6.01 -8.95
CA LEU A 173 -15.03 -6.13 -8.31
C LEU A 173 -15.93 -4.94 -8.61
N GLN A 174 -15.44 -3.72 -8.44
CA GLN A 174 -16.26 -2.50 -8.53
C GLN A 174 -16.54 -2.06 -9.97
N GLU A 175 -15.50 -2.04 -10.82
CA GLU A 175 -15.63 -1.50 -12.19
C GLU A 175 -15.96 -2.57 -13.21
N ARG A 176 -15.53 -3.82 -12.99
CA ARG A 176 -15.65 -4.92 -13.94
C ARG A 176 -16.65 -6.00 -13.54
N SER A 177 -17.14 -5.99 -12.30
CA SER A 177 -18.04 -7.03 -11.75
C SER A 177 -17.49 -8.47 -11.90
N ARG A 178 -16.17 -8.65 -11.89
CA ARG A 178 -15.47 -9.93 -12.05
C ARG A 178 -15.10 -10.49 -10.66
N ALA A 179 -16.11 -11.00 -9.95
CA ALA A 179 -15.95 -11.40 -8.55
C ALA A 179 -14.90 -12.50 -8.34
N PHE A 180 -14.86 -13.55 -9.17
CA PHE A 180 -13.84 -14.61 -9.08
C PHE A 180 -12.43 -14.06 -9.23
N LEU A 181 -12.18 -13.25 -10.28
CA LEU A 181 -10.86 -12.65 -10.51
C LEU A 181 -10.47 -11.65 -9.41
N ALA A 182 -11.46 -10.94 -8.83
CA ALA A 182 -11.22 -10.07 -7.69
C ALA A 182 -10.78 -10.87 -6.46
N GLY A 183 -11.43 -12.01 -6.19
CA GLY A 183 -11.01 -12.93 -5.13
C GLY A 183 -9.60 -13.48 -5.34
N LEU A 184 -9.29 -13.88 -6.57
CA LEU A 184 -7.96 -14.39 -6.93
C LEU A 184 -6.87 -13.32 -6.77
N ALA A 185 -7.12 -12.08 -7.21
CA ALA A 185 -6.18 -10.96 -7.02
C ALA A 185 -5.97 -10.60 -5.55
N LEU A 186 -7.04 -10.63 -4.72
CA LEU A 186 -6.92 -10.42 -3.29
C LEU A 186 -6.11 -11.55 -2.63
N ALA A 187 -6.35 -12.79 -3.02
CA ALA A 187 -5.58 -13.94 -2.52
C ALA A 187 -4.10 -13.85 -2.92
N ALA A 188 -3.78 -13.38 -4.12
CA ALA A 188 -2.40 -13.11 -4.50
C ALA A 188 -1.75 -12.05 -3.59
N ALA A 189 -2.47 -10.98 -3.24
CA ALA A 189 -2.01 -10.00 -2.26
C ALA A 189 -1.81 -10.64 -0.86
N ILE A 190 -2.73 -11.50 -0.41
CA ILE A 190 -2.62 -12.24 0.87
C ILE A 190 -1.39 -13.16 0.87
N ASN A 191 -1.05 -13.77 -0.29
CA ASN A 191 0.15 -14.59 -0.43
C ASN A 191 1.45 -13.77 -0.40
N ILE A 192 1.38 -12.44 -0.48
CA ILE A 192 2.55 -11.57 -0.27
C ILE A 192 2.64 -11.18 1.21
N LYS A 193 1.51 -10.80 1.81
CA LYS A 193 1.43 -10.37 3.21
C LYS A 193 -0.03 -10.50 3.69
N LEU A 194 -0.26 -10.77 4.97
CA LEU A 194 -1.62 -11.06 5.46
C LEU A 194 -2.55 -9.84 5.57
N VAL A 195 -2.01 -8.62 5.61
CA VAL A 195 -2.80 -7.38 5.79
C VAL A 195 -4.02 -7.27 4.85
N PRO A 196 -3.98 -7.69 3.57
CA PRO A 196 -5.16 -7.65 2.69
C PRO A 196 -6.38 -8.46 3.15
N VAL A 197 -6.22 -9.42 4.07
CA VAL A 197 -7.35 -10.13 4.70
C VAL A 197 -8.34 -9.14 5.33
N LEU A 198 -7.86 -8.01 5.83
CA LEU A 198 -8.67 -6.95 6.43
C LEU A 198 -9.71 -6.34 5.47
N LEU A 199 -9.53 -6.48 4.15
CA LEU A 199 -10.48 -6.01 3.14
C LEU A 199 -11.65 -6.98 2.93
N ILE A 200 -11.51 -8.25 3.30
CA ILE A 200 -12.53 -9.29 3.04
C ILE A 200 -13.90 -8.92 3.61
N PRO A 201 -14.05 -8.50 4.89
CA PRO A 201 -15.35 -8.14 5.44
C PRO A 201 -16.05 -7.02 4.64
N ALA A 202 -15.30 -5.98 4.31
CA ALA A 202 -15.82 -4.85 3.56
C ALA A 202 -16.27 -5.26 2.16
N MET A 203 -15.47 -6.06 1.44
CA MET A 203 -15.79 -6.53 0.10
C MET A 203 -16.98 -7.48 0.10
N LEU A 204 -17.06 -8.45 1.02
CA LEU A 204 -18.17 -9.39 1.12
C LEU A 204 -19.48 -8.70 1.46
N LEU A 205 -19.48 -7.80 2.43
CA LEU A 205 -20.69 -7.10 2.84
C LEU A 205 -21.22 -6.15 1.77
N GLN A 206 -20.38 -5.64 0.87
CA GLN A 206 -20.83 -4.85 -0.29
C GLN A 206 -21.42 -5.71 -1.41
N MET A 207 -21.06 -6.97 -1.51
CA MET A 207 -21.65 -7.92 -2.45
C MET A 207 -23.02 -8.37 -1.96
N ARG A 208 -24.08 -7.60 -2.26
CA ARG A 208 -25.45 -7.83 -1.79
C ARG A 208 -26.09 -9.13 -2.30
N SER A 209 -25.39 -9.90 -3.15
CA SER A 209 -25.87 -11.12 -3.79
C SER A 209 -24.90 -12.26 -3.59
N SER A 210 -25.39 -13.43 -3.17
CA SER A 210 -24.64 -14.68 -3.10
C SER A 210 -24.04 -15.08 -4.46
N ARG A 211 -24.68 -14.69 -5.57
CA ARG A 211 -24.16 -14.90 -6.94
C ARG A 211 -22.82 -14.22 -7.20
N LYS A 212 -22.47 -13.17 -6.45
CA LYS A 212 -21.16 -12.52 -6.52
C LYS A 212 -20.24 -12.97 -5.38
N ALA A 213 -20.77 -13.16 -4.17
CA ALA A 213 -19.98 -13.57 -3.00
C ALA A 213 -19.39 -15.00 -3.18
N GLY A 214 -20.16 -15.96 -3.73
CA GLY A 214 -19.69 -17.31 -3.99
C GLY A 214 -18.44 -17.35 -4.89
N PRO A 215 -18.49 -16.83 -6.12
CA PRO A 215 -17.32 -16.78 -7.01
C PRO A 215 -16.11 -16.01 -6.39
N PHE A 216 -16.35 -14.95 -5.63
CA PHE A 216 -15.27 -14.23 -4.94
C PHE A 216 -14.56 -15.12 -3.91
N LEU A 217 -15.32 -15.83 -3.07
CA LEU A 217 -14.76 -16.77 -2.09
C LEU A 217 -14.04 -17.94 -2.75
N VAL A 218 -14.57 -18.46 -3.87
CA VAL A 218 -13.88 -19.49 -4.67
C VAL A 218 -12.56 -18.94 -5.22
N GLY A 219 -12.54 -17.71 -5.72
CA GLY A 219 -11.31 -17.07 -6.16
C GLY A 219 -10.26 -16.95 -5.04
N ILE A 220 -10.69 -16.57 -3.82
CA ILE A 220 -9.80 -16.56 -2.65
C ILE A 220 -9.31 -17.98 -2.34
N ALA A 221 -10.21 -18.97 -2.27
CA ALA A 221 -9.86 -20.34 -1.94
C ALA A 221 -8.83 -20.93 -2.92
N VAL A 222 -9.01 -20.69 -4.22
CA VAL A 222 -8.04 -21.10 -5.26
C VAL A 222 -6.70 -20.37 -5.08
N GLY A 223 -6.76 -19.06 -4.83
CA GLY A 223 -5.54 -18.26 -4.72
C GLY A 223 -4.72 -18.49 -3.45
N VAL A 224 -5.29 -19.05 -2.37
CA VAL A 224 -4.55 -19.41 -1.14
C VAL A 224 -3.99 -20.84 -1.16
N VAL A 225 -4.17 -21.58 -2.23
CA VAL A 225 -3.60 -22.94 -2.40
C VAL A 225 -2.10 -23.02 -2.08
N PRO A 226 -1.25 -22.02 -2.40
CA PRO A 226 0.17 -22.04 -2.02
C PRO A 226 0.45 -22.16 -0.52
N PHE A 227 -0.52 -21.81 0.37
CA PHE A 227 -0.38 -22.03 1.81
C PHE A 227 -0.57 -23.49 2.24
N ILE A 228 -1.21 -24.33 1.43
CA ILE A 228 -1.59 -25.69 1.83
C ILE A 228 -0.38 -26.52 2.29
N PRO A 229 0.75 -26.56 1.58
CA PRO A 229 1.91 -27.33 2.05
C PRO A 229 2.40 -26.89 3.43
N ALA A 230 2.49 -25.57 3.68
CA ALA A 230 2.90 -25.04 4.96
C ALA A 230 1.86 -25.31 6.07
N LEU A 231 0.57 -25.20 5.77
CA LEU A 231 -0.50 -25.55 6.71
C LEU A 231 -0.51 -27.02 7.10
N LEU A 232 -0.11 -27.93 6.22
CA LEU A 232 -0.07 -29.37 6.47
C LEU A 232 1.21 -29.81 7.19
N HIS A 233 2.36 -29.21 6.87
CA HIS A 233 3.67 -29.72 7.27
C HIS A 233 4.49 -28.79 8.17
N ALA A 234 4.14 -27.49 8.27
CA ALA A 234 4.79 -26.48 9.11
C ALA A 234 3.74 -25.55 9.77
N ARG A 235 2.62 -26.15 10.25
CA ARG A 235 1.46 -25.39 10.74
C ARG A 235 1.80 -24.49 11.92
N ASN A 236 2.52 -25.02 12.91
CA ASN A 236 2.81 -24.27 14.15
C ASN A 236 3.70 -23.06 13.85
N GLU A 237 4.72 -23.25 13.02
CA GLU A 237 5.66 -22.25 12.60
C GLU A 237 4.95 -21.18 11.75
N LEU A 238 4.12 -21.60 10.79
CA LEU A 238 3.30 -20.66 9.99
C LEU A 238 2.36 -19.83 10.88
N LEU A 239 1.70 -20.47 11.87
CA LEU A 239 0.82 -19.77 12.81
C LEU A 239 1.59 -18.80 13.71
N THR A 240 2.78 -19.18 14.17
CA THR A 240 3.59 -18.36 15.07
C THR A 240 4.31 -17.25 14.30
N ASN A 241 5.03 -17.59 13.23
CA ASN A 241 5.90 -16.66 12.53
C ASN A 241 5.12 -15.72 11.62
N VAL A 242 4.05 -16.18 10.96
CA VAL A 242 3.30 -15.39 9.97
C VAL A 242 2.00 -14.82 10.54
N LEU A 243 1.11 -15.65 11.13
CA LEU A 243 -0.21 -15.18 11.57
C LEU A 243 -0.15 -14.39 12.89
N ARG A 244 0.82 -14.67 13.75
CA ARG A 244 1.02 -13.97 15.02
C ARG A 244 2.11 -12.91 14.95
N TYR A 245 2.74 -12.77 13.78
CA TYR A 245 3.75 -11.75 13.58
C TYR A 245 3.22 -10.36 13.92
N ASN A 246 4.05 -9.61 14.61
CA ASN A 246 3.85 -8.20 14.89
C ASN A 246 5.11 -7.45 14.44
N SER A 247 4.94 -6.36 13.71
CA SER A 247 6.05 -5.51 13.30
C SER A 247 6.73 -4.86 14.51
N MET A 248 7.93 -4.35 14.31
CA MET A 248 8.68 -3.65 15.37
C MET A 248 7.89 -2.47 15.90
N VAL A 249 7.98 -2.27 17.23
CA VAL A 249 7.44 -1.08 17.90
C VAL A 249 8.35 0.10 17.60
N ASP A 250 7.76 1.22 17.22
CA ASP A 250 8.48 2.46 16.98
C ASP A 250 7.61 3.67 17.38
N ARG A 251 8.15 4.89 17.34
CA ARG A 251 7.46 6.15 17.59
C ARG A 251 6.48 6.50 16.48
N TRP A 252 5.45 5.66 16.31
CA TRP A 252 4.36 5.84 15.37
C TRP A 252 3.01 5.78 16.07
N GLY A 253 2.10 6.65 15.68
CA GLY A 253 0.73 6.63 16.18
C GLY A 253 0.63 6.81 17.68
N VAL A 254 -0.10 5.94 18.34
CA VAL A 254 -0.28 5.96 19.80
C VAL A 254 1.06 5.79 20.52
N ASN A 255 1.97 4.99 19.96
CA ASN A 255 3.28 4.73 20.55
C ASN A 255 4.16 5.99 20.61
N TYR A 256 3.96 6.97 19.74
CA TYR A 256 4.68 8.24 19.82
C TYR A 256 4.50 8.89 21.20
N PHE A 257 3.28 8.86 21.74
CA PHE A 257 2.97 9.45 23.04
C PHE A 257 3.40 8.55 24.21
N LEU A 258 3.34 7.23 24.02
CA LEU A 258 3.72 6.27 25.06
C LEU A 258 5.25 6.20 25.24
N LEU A 259 6.01 6.42 24.16
CA LEU A 259 7.47 6.35 24.13
C LEU A 259 8.13 7.73 24.02
N PHE A 260 7.39 8.78 24.33
CA PHE A 260 7.94 10.16 24.30
C PHE A 260 8.98 10.33 25.39
N GLY A 261 10.17 10.82 25.00
CA GLY A 261 11.30 11.02 25.92
C GLY A 261 12.10 9.75 26.26
N GLU A 262 11.74 8.58 25.72
CA GLU A 262 12.44 7.33 25.97
C GLU A 262 13.47 7.04 24.88
N ASP A 263 14.75 7.20 25.16
CA ASP A 263 15.81 6.96 24.16
C ASP A 263 16.17 5.49 23.98
N THR A 264 15.89 4.65 24.98
CA THR A 264 16.18 3.22 24.97
C THR A 264 15.01 2.42 25.50
N TRP A 265 14.81 1.23 24.96
CA TRP A 265 13.79 0.31 25.45
C TRP A 265 14.17 -0.19 26.86
N ASN A 266 13.34 0.12 27.86
CA ASN A 266 13.49 -0.34 29.23
C ASN A 266 12.12 -0.81 29.80
N PRO A 267 11.88 -2.14 29.92
CA PRO A 267 10.61 -2.71 30.39
C PRO A 267 10.16 -2.23 31.79
N ALA A 268 11.02 -1.59 32.55
CA ALA A 268 10.66 -1.00 33.83
C ALA A 268 9.86 0.31 33.71
N ASN A 269 9.95 1.00 32.57
CA ASN A 269 9.28 2.27 32.34
C ASN A 269 7.76 2.11 32.19
N PRO A 270 6.94 3.00 32.78
CA PRO A 270 5.49 2.95 32.66
C PRO A 270 5.00 3.01 31.20
N GLY A 271 5.64 3.83 30.35
CA GLY A 271 5.31 3.97 28.93
C GLY A 271 5.48 2.66 28.18
N GLU A 272 6.54 1.91 28.44
CA GLU A 272 6.77 0.62 27.81
C GLU A 272 5.83 -0.48 28.30
N ARG A 273 5.46 -0.46 29.58
CA ARG A 273 4.43 -1.37 30.11
C ARG A 273 3.09 -1.13 29.43
N LEU A 274 2.70 0.13 29.24
CA LEU A 274 1.49 0.51 28.50
C LEU A 274 1.60 0.11 27.05
N THR A 275 2.74 0.33 26.40
CA THR A 275 3.01 -0.11 25.02
C THR A 275 2.89 -1.63 24.89
N THR A 276 3.45 -2.41 25.83
CA THR A 276 3.36 -3.87 25.83
C THR A 276 1.91 -4.34 26.03
N ALA A 277 1.17 -3.72 26.94
CA ALA A 277 -0.24 -4.03 27.17
C ALA A 277 -1.09 -3.69 25.94
N TYR A 278 -0.85 -2.53 25.31
CA TYR A 278 -1.49 -2.13 24.05
C TYR A 278 -1.15 -3.12 22.93
N TYR A 279 0.11 -3.47 22.77
CA TYR A 279 0.61 -4.40 21.77
C TYR A 279 -0.11 -5.76 21.82
N SER A 280 -0.37 -6.26 23.03
CA SER A 280 -1.07 -7.54 23.22
C SER A 280 -2.55 -7.51 22.84
N LYS A 281 -3.21 -6.33 22.88
CA LYS A 281 -4.67 -6.18 22.73
C LYS A 281 -5.08 -5.48 21.44
N ALA A 282 -4.21 -4.66 20.82
CA ALA A 282 -4.53 -3.82 19.68
C ALA A 282 -5.13 -4.60 18.50
N ARG A 283 -4.68 -5.84 18.24
CA ARG A 283 -5.22 -6.68 17.16
C ARG A 283 -6.73 -6.89 17.26
N TYR A 284 -7.26 -7.09 18.47
CA TYR A 284 -8.70 -7.31 18.68
C TYR A 284 -9.49 -6.01 18.47
N LEU A 285 -8.94 -4.88 18.93
CA LEU A 285 -9.52 -3.56 18.68
C LEU A 285 -9.56 -3.25 17.18
N ILE A 286 -8.45 -3.47 16.47
CA ILE A 286 -8.36 -3.24 15.01
C ILE A 286 -9.39 -4.09 14.27
N LEU A 287 -9.45 -5.39 14.53
CA LEU A 287 -10.40 -6.30 13.90
C LEU A 287 -11.84 -5.91 14.21
N GLY A 288 -12.15 -5.59 15.49
CA GLY A 288 -13.49 -5.13 15.89
C GLY A 288 -13.92 -3.86 15.16
N LEU A 289 -13.04 -2.87 15.05
CA LEU A 289 -13.34 -1.62 14.33
C LEU A 289 -13.47 -1.80 12.82
N ILE A 290 -12.68 -2.69 12.21
CA ILE A 290 -12.80 -3.01 10.78
C ILE A 290 -14.12 -3.74 10.49
N LEU A 291 -14.53 -4.68 11.35
CA LEU A 291 -15.83 -5.33 11.23
C LEU A 291 -16.98 -4.35 11.42
N LEU A 292 -16.91 -3.50 12.45
CA LEU A 292 -17.89 -2.43 12.67
C LEU A 292 -17.98 -1.49 11.46
N TRP A 293 -16.83 -1.07 10.92
CA TRP A 293 -16.77 -0.25 9.70
C TRP A 293 -17.44 -0.93 8.51
N ALA A 294 -17.17 -2.20 8.28
CA ALA A 294 -17.76 -2.99 7.19
C ALA A 294 -19.29 -3.08 7.35
N VAL A 295 -19.81 -3.28 8.58
CA VAL A 295 -21.24 -3.30 8.89
C VAL A 295 -21.87 -1.90 8.65
N VAL A 296 -21.24 -0.83 9.16
CA VAL A 296 -21.73 0.56 8.94
C VAL A 296 -21.79 0.88 7.46
N ALA A 297 -20.78 0.51 6.69
CA ALA A 297 -20.74 0.73 5.26
C ALA A 297 -21.82 -0.10 4.52
N ARG A 298 -22.17 -1.28 5.02
CA ARG A 298 -23.27 -2.09 4.50
C ARG A 298 -24.65 -1.47 4.76
N LEU A 299 -24.84 -0.95 5.95
CA LEU A 299 -26.09 -0.32 6.38
C LEU A 299 -26.32 1.05 5.70
N LYS A 300 -25.24 1.78 5.44
CA LYS A 300 -25.24 3.09 4.78
C LYS A 300 -24.42 3.03 3.49
N PRO A 301 -24.95 2.50 2.38
CA PRO A 301 -24.18 2.20 1.16
C PRO A 301 -23.87 3.46 0.34
N ARG A 302 -23.05 4.35 0.86
CA ARG A 302 -22.67 5.61 0.23
C ARG A 302 -21.17 5.65 -0.16
N TRP A 303 -20.37 4.69 0.32
CA TRP A 303 -18.94 4.64 0.02
C TRP A 303 -18.62 3.64 -1.10
N SER A 304 -17.68 3.99 -1.94
CA SER A 304 -17.06 3.07 -2.92
C SER A 304 -16.16 2.06 -2.23
N LEU A 305 -15.83 0.97 -2.92
CA LEU A 305 -14.87 -0.02 -2.38
C LEU A 305 -13.49 0.60 -2.14
N TYR A 306 -13.07 1.59 -2.95
CA TYR A 306 -11.81 2.31 -2.74
C TYR A 306 -11.81 3.12 -1.45
N GLU A 307 -12.93 3.80 -1.13
CA GLU A 307 -13.10 4.53 0.12
C GLU A 307 -13.12 3.59 1.32
N MET A 308 -13.80 2.45 1.17
CA MET A 308 -13.84 1.43 2.21
C MET A 308 -12.45 0.85 2.47
N ALA A 309 -11.66 0.59 1.44
CA ALA A 309 -10.29 0.12 1.56
C ALA A 309 -9.39 1.16 2.25
N LEU A 310 -9.49 2.44 1.87
CA LEU A 310 -8.74 3.51 2.54
C LEU A 310 -9.03 3.54 4.04
N VAL A 311 -10.31 3.53 4.44
CA VAL A 311 -10.68 3.59 5.87
C VAL A 311 -10.26 2.31 6.59
N THR A 312 -10.36 1.14 5.95
CA THR A 312 -9.87 -0.14 6.52
C THR A 312 -8.37 -0.08 6.79
N PHE A 313 -7.57 0.33 5.82
CA PHE A 313 -6.13 0.49 6.00
C PHE A 313 -5.78 1.62 6.97
N ALA A 314 -6.56 2.71 6.98
CA ALA A 314 -6.37 3.77 7.97
C ALA A 314 -6.61 3.27 9.40
N ILE A 315 -7.68 2.51 9.68
CA ILE A 315 -7.91 1.89 11.00
C ILE A 315 -6.70 1.02 11.40
N PHE A 316 -6.19 0.20 10.47
CA PHE A 316 -5.01 -0.61 10.71
C PHE A 316 -3.79 0.27 11.03
N LEU A 317 -3.43 1.22 10.16
CA LEU A 317 -2.24 2.07 10.31
C LEU A 317 -2.31 2.97 11.55
N LEU A 318 -3.49 3.48 11.90
CA LEU A 318 -3.69 4.37 13.03
C LEU A 318 -3.56 3.64 14.39
N LEU A 319 -3.87 2.34 14.41
CA LEU A 319 -3.99 1.57 15.64
C LEU A 319 -3.01 0.40 15.71
N ALA A 320 -2.22 0.11 14.66
CA ALA A 320 -1.21 -0.94 14.74
C ALA A 320 -0.08 -0.53 15.68
N PRO A 321 0.22 -1.33 16.71
CA PRO A 321 1.30 -1.02 17.65
C PRO A 321 2.68 -1.22 17.05
N GLY A 322 2.81 -2.10 16.05
CA GLY A 322 4.00 -2.28 15.25
C GLY A 322 3.84 -1.61 13.89
N PHE A 323 4.85 -0.89 13.44
CA PHE A 323 4.78 -0.10 12.22
C PHE A 323 6.09 -0.17 11.43
N GLY A 324 5.97 -0.47 10.14
CA GLY A 324 7.05 -0.25 9.18
C GLY A 324 6.74 0.98 8.33
N VAL A 325 7.72 1.86 8.11
CA VAL A 325 7.51 3.13 7.39
C VAL A 325 6.95 2.92 5.97
N GLN A 326 7.26 1.79 5.35
CA GLN A 326 6.75 1.38 4.04
C GLN A 326 5.23 1.18 4.01
N TYR A 327 4.58 1.00 5.16
CA TYR A 327 3.12 0.82 5.21
C TYR A 327 2.32 2.08 4.84
N THR A 328 2.97 3.24 4.73
CA THR A 328 2.32 4.47 4.24
C THR A 328 1.69 4.29 2.87
N VAL A 329 2.26 3.45 1.99
CA VAL A 329 1.71 3.18 0.65
C VAL A 329 0.33 2.49 0.69
N LEU A 330 -0.03 1.81 1.81
CA LEU A 330 -1.34 1.19 1.98
C LEU A 330 -2.48 2.21 1.97
N ALA A 331 -2.23 3.42 2.48
CA ALA A 331 -3.20 4.52 2.44
C ALA A 331 -3.06 5.37 1.17
N GLY A 332 -1.83 5.57 0.68
CA GLY A 332 -1.54 6.44 -0.46
C GLY A 332 -2.26 6.00 -1.73
N LEU A 333 -2.14 4.76 -2.14
CA LEU A 333 -2.70 4.27 -3.40
C LEU A 333 -4.25 4.30 -3.45
N PRO A 334 -5.02 3.83 -2.44
CA PRO A 334 -6.47 4.01 -2.42
C PRO A 334 -6.88 5.48 -2.45
N LEU A 335 -6.12 6.37 -1.83
CA LEU A 335 -6.39 7.80 -1.82
C LEU A 335 -6.26 8.41 -3.22
N PHE A 336 -5.28 7.99 -4.03
CA PHE A 336 -5.18 8.38 -5.45
C PHE A 336 -6.39 7.93 -6.27
N ALA A 337 -6.99 6.80 -5.94
CA ALA A 337 -8.20 6.31 -6.63
C ALA A 337 -9.46 7.14 -6.36
N ILE A 338 -9.49 7.93 -5.26
CA ILE A 338 -10.68 8.68 -4.81
C ILE A 338 -10.48 10.20 -4.79
N ARG A 339 -9.34 10.70 -4.28
CA ARG A 339 -9.08 12.13 -4.04
C ARG A 339 -7.63 12.50 -4.37
N PRO A 340 -7.25 12.63 -5.66
CA PRO A 340 -5.87 12.80 -6.09
C PRO A 340 -5.14 13.99 -5.45
N ARG A 341 -5.81 15.12 -5.24
CA ARG A 341 -5.19 16.29 -4.59
C ARG A 341 -4.75 16.01 -3.15
N TRP A 342 -5.57 15.25 -2.42
CA TRP A 342 -5.25 14.85 -1.06
C TRP A 342 -4.19 13.76 -1.03
N ALA A 343 -4.22 12.87 -2.04
CA ALA A 343 -3.20 11.86 -2.23
C ALA A 343 -1.81 12.48 -2.48
N ILE A 344 -1.73 13.53 -3.31
CA ILE A 344 -0.48 14.27 -3.57
C ILE A 344 0.04 14.88 -2.26
N ALA A 345 -0.81 15.56 -1.50
CA ALA A 345 -0.41 16.15 -0.22
C ALA A 345 0.05 15.08 0.79
N PHE A 346 -0.70 13.96 0.91
CA PHE A 346 -0.32 12.84 1.77
C PHE A 346 1.02 12.23 1.34
N SER A 347 1.19 11.99 0.04
CA SER A 347 2.42 11.42 -0.52
C SER A 347 3.66 12.28 -0.26
N LEU A 348 3.51 13.61 -0.30
CA LEU A 348 4.62 14.51 0.03
C LEU A 348 4.99 14.40 1.52
N VAL A 349 4.01 14.45 2.41
CA VAL A 349 4.25 14.37 3.86
C VAL A 349 4.78 12.99 4.26
N ALA A 350 4.12 11.93 3.80
CA ALA A 350 4.56 10.56 4.03
C ALA A 350 5.93 10.28 3.41
N GLY A 351 6.18 10.79 2.20
CA GLY A 351 7.45 10.64 1.50
C GLY A 351 8.60 11.33 2.22
N LEU A 352 8.38 12.51 2.82
CA LEU A 352 9.36 13.18 3.66
C LEU A 352 9.66 12.36 4.93
N PHE A 353 8.63 11.83 5.59
CA PHE A 353 8.80 10.94 6.73
C PHE A 353 9.59 9.69 6.38
N VAL A 354 9.18 8.97 5.32
CA VAL A 354 9.85 7.75 4.85
C VAL A 354 11.31 8.02 4.46
N SER A 355 11.56 9.13 3.73
CA SER A 355 12.92 9.52 3.34
C SER A 355 13.78 9.87 4.54
N ALA A 356 13.24 10.61 5.51
CA ALA A 356 13.95 10.96 6.74
C ALA A 356 14.28 9.69 7.55
N ALA A 357 13.33 8.76 7.66
CA ALA A 357 13.54 7.50 8.36
C ALA A 357 14.65 6.65 7.72
N TYR A 358 14.69 6.55 6.40
CA TYR A 358 15.74 5.79 5.71
C TYR A 358 17.10 6.51 5.76
N PHE A 359 17.13 7.81 5.43
CA PHE A 359 18.36 8.59 5.39
C PHE A 359 19.06 8.65 6.75
N MET A 360 18.31 8.68 7.82
CA MET A 360 18.83 8.70 9.17
C MET A 360 19.73 7.50 9.49
N TYR A 361 19.41 6.34 8.97
CA TYR A 361 20.19 5.13 9.18
C TYR A 361 21.25 4.86 8.08
N TRP A 362 21.36 5.79 7.12
CA TRP A 362 22.39 5.69 6.10
C TRP A 362 23.76 6.06 6.67
N LYS A 363 24.74 5.19 6.48
CA LYS A 363 26.10 5.35 7.01
C LYS A 363 27.09 5.95 6.01
N GLY A 364 26.64 6.63 4.96
CA GLY A 364 27.50 7.31 3.99
C GLY A 364 28.15 6.41 2.95
N ALA A 365 27.88 5.10 2.95
CA ALA A 365 28.45 4.15 2.00
C ALA A 365 27.63 4.07 0.70
N PHE A 366 28.31 3.73 -0.41
CA PHE A 366 27.70 3.41 -1.68
C PHE A 366 27.98 1.92 -2.03
N PRO A 367 27.02 1.13 -2.53
CA PRO A 367 25.62 1.50 -2.79
C PRO A 367 24.83 1.88 -1.51
N LEU A 368 23.80 2.70 -1.68
CA LEU A 368 23.03 3.23 -0.55
C LEU A 368 22.40 2.09 0.27
N TYR A 369 22.74 2.04 1.56
CA TYR A 369 22.23 1.05 2.49
C TYR A 369 21.96 1.67 3.86
N SER A 370 20.79 1.35 4.42
CA SER A 370 20.37 1.80 5.76
C SER A 370 20.16 0.60 6.67
N HIS A 371 20.92 0.54 7.75
CA HIS A 371 20.73 -0.47 8.79
C HIS A 371 19.90 0.13 9.92
N TRP A 372 18.67 -0.34 10.09
CA TRP A 372 17.79 0.12 11.15
C TRP A 372 18.34 -0.30 12.52
N GLY A 373 18.35 0.68 13.40
CA GLY A 373 18.71 0.48 14.80
C GLY A 373 17.46 0.42 15.69
N VAL A 374 17.51 1.15 16.78
CA VAL A 374 16.44 1.34 17.75
C VAL A 374 15.38 2.34 17.28
N LEU A 375 14.57 2.85 18.19
CA LEU A 375 13.49 3.80 17.95
C LEU A 375 13.91 5.01 17.09
N PHE A 376 13.00 5.50 16.24
CA PHE A 376 13.20 6.76 15.50
C PHE A 376 13.54 7.88 16.47
N PRO A 377 14.56 8.72 16.19
CA PRO A 377 14.73 9.94 16.96
C PRO A 377 13.52 10.84 16.83
N GLU A 378 13.39 11.73 17.80
CA GLU A 378 12.24 12.63 17.90
C GLU A 378 11.92 13.41 16.62
N PRO A 379 12.89 13.97 15.86
CA PRO A 379 12.57 14.68 14.62
C PRO A 379 11.89 13.78 13.59
N VAL A 380 12.32 12.52 13.45
CA VAL A 380 11.70 11.55 12.53
C VAL A 380 10.35 11.09 13.07
N GLY A 381 10.27 10.81 14.38
CA GLY A 381 9.01 10.49 15.04
C GLY A 381 7.98 11.62 14.91
N THR A 382 8.41 12.88 14.96
CA THR A 382 7.53 14.05 14.75
C THR A 382 6.98 14.10 13.32
N LEU A 383 7.80 13.83 12.29
CA LEU A 383 7.31 13.69 10.91
C LEU A 383 6.32 12.53 10.78
N GLY A 384 6.58 11.42 11.48
CA GLY A 384 5.65 10.29 11.59
C GLY A 384 4.32 10.70 12.23
N LEU A 385 4.35 11.48 13.32
CA LEU A 385 3.16 12.00 13.98
C LEU A 385 2.35 12.92 13.05
N ILE A 386 3.00 13.81 12.31
CA ILE A 386 2.32 14.68 11.33
C ILE A 386 1.64 13.82 10.24
N THR A 387 2.32 12.79 9.74
CA THR A 387 1.77 11.85 8.76
C THR A 387 0.57 11.10 9.33
N TRP A 388 0.64 10.67 10.57
CA TRP A 388 -0.42 9.97 11.30
C TRP A 388 -1.65 10.87 11.52
N LEU A 389 -1.45 12.10 11.99
CA LEU A 389 -2.53 13.08 12.15
C LEU A 389 -3.21 13.41 10.82
N MET A 390 -2.41 13.56 9.75
CA MET A 390 -2.95 13.76 8.42
C MET A 390 -3.81 12.57 7.98
N LEU A 391 -3.39 11.34 8.25
CA LEU A 391 -4.17 10.14 7.94
C LEU A 391 -5.50 10.10 8.70
N ILE A 392 -5.54 10.53 9.98
CA ILE A 392 -6.81 10.70 10.74
C ILE A 392 -7.75 11.65 9.99
N VAL A 393 -7.25 12.85 9.66
CA VAL A 393 -8.07 13.88 8.99
C VAL A 393 -8.62 13.36 7.66
N LEU A 394 -7.78 12.68 6.86
CA LEU A 394 -8.16 12.12 5.56
C LEU A 394 -9.20 11.01 5.69
N ALA A 395 -9.02 10.08 6.64
CA ALA A 395 -9.97 9.01 6.89
C ALA A 395 -11.33 9.55 7.37
N LEU A 396 -11.32 10.48 8.33
CA LEU A 396 -12.54 11.14 8.81
C LEU A 396 -13.25 11.92 7.70
N ALA A 397 -12.50 12.65 6.88
CA ALA A 397 -13.09 13.40 5.77
C ALA A 397 -13.74 12.50 4.71
N VAL A 398 -13.22 11.29 4.47
CA VAL A 398 -13.84 10.28 3.61
C VAL A 398 -15.10 9.70 4.25
N VAL A 399 -15.06 9.41 5.54
CA VAL A 399 -16.25 8.91 6.28
C VAL A 399 -17.39 9.93 6.27
N ILE A 400 -17.08 11.21 6.50
CA ILE A 400 -18.08 12.28 6.60
C ILE A 400 -18.61 12.69 5.21
N ARG A 401 -17.70 12.84 4.22
CA ARG A 401 -17.97 13.34 2.87
C ARG A 401 -17.50 12.34 1.81
N PRO A 402 -18.23 11.23 1.60
CA PRO A 402 -17.90 10.28 0.56
C PRO A 402 -17.94 10.93 -0.83
N VAL A 403 -17.14 10.41 -1.76
CA VAL A 403 -17.21 10.83 -3.16
C VAL A 403 -18.51 10.30 -3.75
N SER A 404 -19.43 11.21 -4.14
CA SER A 404 -20.76 10.84 -4.63
C SER A 404 -20.68 9.82 -5.78
N LEU A 405 -21.30 8.65 -5.57
CA LEU A 405 -21.48 7.62 -6.60
C LEU A 405 -22.44 8.07 -7.71
N ALA A 406 -23.21 9.13 -7.50
CA ALA A 406 -24.22 9.62 -8.44
C ALA A 406 -23.65 10.09 -9.79
N GLY A 407 -22.42 10.63 -9.80
CA GLY A 407 -21.76 11.03 -11.05
C GLY A 407 -21.34 9.85 -11.95
N ALA A 408 -21.11 8.68 -11.39
CA ALA A 408 -20.73 7.49 -12.14
C ALA A 408 -21.95 6.76 -12.77
N ALA A 409 -23.11 6.83 -12.14
CA ALA A 409 -24.34 6.25 -12.65
C ALA A 409 -24.93 7.08 -13.81
N ALA A 410 -24.91 8.41 -13.70
CA ALA A 410 -25.41 9.31 -14.75
C ALA A 410 -24.58 9.22 -16.05
N ALA A 411 -23.27 9.00 -15.95
CA ALA A 411 -22.39 8.83 -17.12
C ALA A 411 -22.63 7.51 -17.87
N ARG A 412 -23.20 6.49 -17.21
CA ARG A 412 -23.50 5.18 -17.84
C ARG A 412 -24.84 5.15 -18.58
N HIS A 413 -25.76 6.10 -18.29
CA HIS A 413 -27.11 6.13 -18.89
C HIS A 413 -27.29 7.16 -20.00
N ASN A 414 -26.23 7.86 -20.44
CA ASN A 414 -26.31 8.73 -21.60
C ASN A 414 -25.50 8.16 -22.79
N PRO A 415 -26.07 7.23 -23.61
CA PRO A 415 -25.40 6.67 -24.79
C PRO A 415 -25.38 7.63 -26.00
N ALA A 416 -25.94 8.84 -25.87
CA ALA A 416 -26.14 9.79 -26.97
C ALA A 416 -24.96 10.72 -27.24
N GLY A 417 -23.74 10.40 -26.79
CA GLY A 417 -22.56 11.24 -26.97
C GLY A 417 -21.31 10.48 -27.43
N ARG A 418 -21.45 9.49 -28.33
CA ARG A 418 -20.31 8.88 -29.02
C ARG A 418 -20.47 8.94 -30.50
#